data_390d00b255ab7f33bd5fda0a377e95f0
#
_entry.id   390d00b255ab7f33bd5fda0a377e95f0
#
_cell.length_a   1.000
_cell.length_b   1.000
_cell.length_c   1.000
_cell.angle_alpha   90.00
_cell.angle_beta   90.00
_cell.angle_gamma   90.00
#
_symmetry.space_group_name_H-M   'P 1'
#
loop_
_entity.id
_entity.type
_entity.pdbx_description
1 polymer ?
#
loop_
_entity_poly.entity_id
_entity_poly.type
_entity_poly.pdbx_seq_one_letter_code
_entity_poly.pdbx_strand_id
1 'polypeptide(L)'
;MTGTFTRQRATGLRASWLLAALLAGCAAGPDFRRPLPPADAQGTLPATVQTASAATALGQAQQWNERMDLGAPWWRQLGSPQLDALIDEALAASPTLASAQATLRQAQELQGAQAATLQWPRADLVLGSQRQRTSPSAQGQAGPGREFSLQSASIGVQYPLDLAGGNRRALEALAARTEHRRYQLEAARLGLAASVASVAITQARLVAQGEALQAIVDNLQQQGALARERVRLGQASPDEVLALQALLEQARSGLPQWHKQQQQAAHLLATLAGRAPGTAALPAFTLSEFRLPEVLPRTIPSELVRRRPDVQAAQALLQAASADHGVAVARLYPQIRLSASLGRQALSTGALFGGESAVWGLVAQLTQPLFNPALPAERRAALAALNAAAANYQAVVLDALRGVADAMRAVEGDAQALAALARSDAAAQASLQSMERQHALGSASYVQLLVAQQQVLQARSSLVAAQAQRLTDSALLFQAVGAGWEGAASVATLDGR
;
A
#
# COMPACT_ATOMS: atom_id res chain seq x y z
N MET A 1 15.61 -60.24 58.33
CA MET A 1 14.40 -59.78 57.61
C MET A 1 14.64 -58.34 57.16
N THR A 2 15.27 -58.19 56.04
CA THR A 2 15.58 -56.88 55.42
C THR A 2 15.42 -57.03 53.91
N GLY A 3 14.61 -56.21 53.30
CA GLY A 3 14.56 -56.11 51.85
C GLY A 3 13.15 -56.06 51.32
N THR A 4 12.68 -54.84 50.91
CA THR A 4 11.76 -54.55 49.82
C THR A 4 11.10 -53.15 49.98
N PHE A 5 11.89 -52.08 49.77
CA PHE A 5 11.28 -50.72 49.72
C PHE A 5 12.00 -49.77 48.73
N THR A 6 12.55 -50.25 47.63
CA THR A 6 13.34 -49.37 46.73
C THR A 6 12.99 -49.47 45.25
N ARG A 7 11.89 -50.09 44.84
CA ARG A 7 11.53 -50.21 43.39
C ARG A 7 10.38 -49.36 42.90
N GLN A 8 9.61 -48.67 43.74
CA GLN A 8 8.44 -47.88 43.28
C GLN A 8 8.71 -46.40 42.91
N ARG A 9 9.89 -45.82 43.24
CA ARG A 9 10.20 -44.44 42.94
C ARG A 9 10.77 -44.21 41.49
N ALA A 10 11.27 -45.22 40.83
CA ALA A 10 11.89 -45.08 39.54
C ALA A 10 10.86 -45.07 38.35
N THR A 11 9.68 -45.60 38.52
CA THR A 11 8.63 -45.65 37.52
C THR A 11 7.88 -44.32 37.41
N GLY A 12 7.68 -43.58 38.50
CA GLY A 12 7.03 -42.27 38.54
C GLY A 12 7.87 -41.19 37.84
N LEU A 13 9.19 -41.18 37.96
CA LEU A 13 10.03 -40.19 37.29
C LEU A 13 10.08 -40.39 35.76
N ARG A 14 10.07 -41.64 35.28
CA ARG A 14 10.04 -41.92 33.81
C ARG A 14 8.71 -41.57 33.16
N ALA A 15 7.62 -41.75 33.87
CA ALA A 15 6.28 -41.31 33.40
C ALA A 15 6.17 -39.78 33.36
N SER A 16 6.73 -39.06 34.30
CA SER A 16 6.78 -37.60 34.34
C SER A 16 7.63 -37.01 33.20
N TRP A 17 8.74 -37.62 32.85
CA TRP A 17 9.62 -37.23 31.72
C TRP A 17 8.96 -37.53 30.37
N LEU A 18 8.19 -38.61 30.22
CA LEU A 18 7.39 -38.91 29.04
C LEU A 18 6.23 -37.96 28.88
N LEU A 19 5.55 -37.57 29.97
CA LEU A 19 4.53 -36.52 29.94
C LEU A 19 5.11 -35.14 29.61
N ALA A 20 6.28 -34.79 30.16
CA ALA A 20 6.97 -33.54 29.86
C ALA A 20 7.49 -33.49 28.40
N ALA A 21 7.93 -34.62 27.84
CA ALA A 21 8.34 -34.73 26.43
C ALA A 21 7.14 -34.65 25.46
N LEU A 22 5.96 -35.10 25.86
CA LEU A 22 4.69 -34.93 25.13
C LEU A 22 4.17 -33.49 25.20
N LEU A 23 4.56 -32.72 26.22
CA LEU A 23 4.23 -31.29 26.40
C LEU A 23 5.23 -30.36 25.70
N ALA A 24 6.36 -30.86 25.19
CA ALA A 24 7.22 -30.11 24.28
C ALA A 24 6.52 -30.01 22.92
N GLY A 25 5.49 -29.16 22.88
CA GLY A 25 4.50 -29.09 21.85
C GLY A 25 5.10 -28.78 20.47
N CYS A 26 5.18 -29.79 19.61
CA CYS A 26 5.28 -29.60 18.17
C CYS A 26 4.03 -28.85 17.70
N ALA A 27 4.17 -27.60 17.29
CA ALA A 27 3.09 -26.91 16.60
C ALA A 27 2.76 -27.67 15.32
N ALA A 28 1.48 -28.00 15.12
CA ALA A 28 1.01 -28.70 13.93
C ALA A 28 1.25 -27.84 12.68
N GLY A 29 1.64 -28.51 11.58
CA GLY A 29 1.91 -27.85 10.29
C GLY A 29 3.36 -27.33 10.15
N PRO A 30 3.76 -26.95 8.94
CA PRO A 30 5.08 -26.44 8.65
C PRO A 30 5.28 -25.04 9.23
N ASP A 31 6.51 -24.73 9.65
CA ASP A 31 6.90 -23.35 9.97
C ASP A 31 7.03 -22.54 8.68
N PHE A 32 6.62 -21.28 8.75
CA PHE A 32 6.74 -20.37 7.62
C PHE A 32 8.21 -20.18 7.24
N ARG A 33 8.50 -20.34 5.95
CA ARG A 33 9.81 -20.00 5.37
C ARG A 33 9.59 -18.93 4.30
N ARG A 34 10.36 -17.86 4.42
CA ARG A 34 10.34 -16.77 3.44
C ARG A 34 10.78 -17.31 2.07
N PRO A 35 9.99 -17.09 0.99
CA PRO A 35 10.42 -17.44 -0.35
C PRO A 35 11.68 -16.65 -0.76
N LEU A 36 12.57 -17.29 -1.48
CA LEU A 36 13.74 -16.61 -2.05
C LEU A 36 13.28 -15.75 -3.26
N PRO A 37 13.87 -14.56 -3.44
CA PRO A 37 13.61 -13.75 -4.64
C PRO A 37 14.14 -14.46 -5.89
N PRO A 38 13.57 -14.19 -7.09
CA PRO A 38 14.05 -14.73 -8.36
C PRO A 38 15.53 -14.34 -8.59
N ALA A 39 16.36 -15.31 -9.02
CA ALA A 39 17.81 -15.13 -9.18
C ALA A 39 18.20 -14.29 -10.41
N ASP A 40 17.35 -14.20 -11.45
CA ASP A 40 17.73 -13.77 -12.79
C ASP A 40 17.39 -12.30 -13.13
N ALA A 41 17.03 -11.46 -12.15
CA ALA A 41 16.58 -10.10 -12.43
C ALA A 41 17.71 -9.06 -12.67
N GLN A 42 18.97 -9.46 -12.73
CA GLN A 42 20.11 -8.54 -12.89
C GLN A 42 20.19 -7.87 -14.28
N GLY A 43 19.59 -8.46 -15.31
CA GLY A 43 19.61 -7.93 -16.68
C GLY A 43 18.79 -6.66 -16.94
N THR A 44 18.05 -6.17 -15.93
CA THR A 44 17.20 -4.98 -16.06
C THR A 44 17.88 -3.67 -15.62
N LEU A 45 19.08 -3.75 -15.02
CA LEU A 45 19.82 -2.58 -14.55
C LEU A 45 20.32 -1.70 -15.71
N PRO A 46 20.36 -0.36 -15.55
CA PRO A 46 20.94 0.55 -16.53
C PRO A 46 22.40 0.17 -16.82
N ALA A 47 22.75 0.18 -18.12
CA ALA A 47 24.13 -0.07 -18.57
C ALA A 47 25.04 1.15 -18.37
N THR A 48 24.46 2.35 -18.24
CA THR A 48 25.17 3.62 -18.10
C THR A 48 25.31 4.00 -16.63
N VAL A 49 26.37 4.74 -16.28
CA VAL A 49 26.59 5.25 -14.91
C VAL A 49 25.75 6.49 -14.64
N GLN A 50 25.36 7.22 -15.70
CA GLN A 50 24.58 8.45 -15.63
C GLN A 50 23.65 8.59 -16.84
N THR A 51 22.60 9.38 -16.68
CA THR A 51 21.67 9.72 -17.76
C THR A 51 22.26 10.78 -18.72
N ALA A 52 21.68 10.92 -19.92
CA ALA A 52 22.04 11.97 -20.85
C ALA A 52 21.79 13.36 -20.24
N SER A 53 22.63 14.36 -20.61
CA SER A 53 22.45 15.76 -20.24
C SER A 53 21.96 16.60 -21.43
N ALA A 54 21.30 17.72 -21.11
CA ALA A 54 20.83 18.70 -22.09
C ALA A 54 21.09 20.13 -21.56
N ALA A 55 21.40 21.06 -22.48
CA ALA A 55 21.59 22.47 -22.17
C ALA A 55 20.24 23.20 -22.02
N THR A 56 19.46 22.80 -21.05
CA THR A 56 18.14 23.37 -20.72
C THR A 56 17.84 23.21 -19.24
N ALA A 57 16.81 23.88 -18.74
CA ALA A 57 16.32 23.67 -17.39
C ALA A 57 15.93 22.18 -17.19
N LEU A 58 16.22 21.62 -16.01
CA LEU A 58 16.02 20.21 -15.68
C LEU A 58 16.76 19.25 -16.64
N GLY A 59 17.83 19.73 -17.28
CA GLY A 59 18.61 18.99 -18.27
C GLY A 59 19.90 18.36 -17.73
N GLN A 60 20.25 18.54 -16.43
CA GLN A 60 21.48 17.98 -15.83
C GLN A 60 21.48 16.46 -15.84
N ALA A 61 22.67 15.82 -15.98
CA ALA A 61 22.82 14.40 -15.86
C ALA A 61 22.49 13.93 -14.43
N GLN A 62 21.82 12.79 -14.29
CA GLN A 62 21.52 12.13 -13.02
C GLN A 62 22.41 10.90 -12.89
N GLN A 63 23.00 10.69 -11.71
CA GLN A 63 23.91 9.59 -11.44
C GLN A 63 23.17 8.42 -10.77
N TRP A 64 23.48 7.20 -11.17
CA TRP A 64 22.96 6.00 -10.52
C TRP A 64 23.81 5.63 -9.30
N ASN A 65 23.17 5.39 -8.15
CA ASN A 65 23.83 5.02 -6.90
C ASN A 65 23.16 3.78 -6.27
N GLU A 66 23.95 2.74 -6.04
CA GLU A 66 23.50 1.48 -5.41
C GLU A 66 23.35 1.60 -3.89
N ARG A 67 24.01 2.56 -3.24
CA ARG A 67 24.06 2.72 -1.77
C ARG A 67 23.30 3.93 -1.28
N MET A 68 22.26 4.34 -2.01
CA MET A 68 21.44 5.47 -1.61
C MET A 68 20.59 5.13 -0.37
N ASP A 69 20.53 6.04 0.60
CA ASP A 69 19.58 5.93 1.70
C ASP A 69 18.15 6.17 1.17
N LEU A 70 17.34 5.11 1.22
CA LEU A 70 15.95 5.13 0.77
C LEU A 70 14.94 5.38 1.91
N GLY A 71 15.40 5.52 3.16
CA GLY A 71 14.55 5.80 4.31
C GLY A 71 14.08 7.27 4.38
N ALA A 72 14.87 8.18 3.82
CA ALA A 72 14.53 9.61 3.81
C ALA A 72 13.35 9.95 2.87
N PRO A 73 12.55 10.99 3.18
CA PRO A 73 11.50 11.50 2.31
C PRO A 73 12.07 11.94 0.95
N TRP A 74 11.86 11.14 -0.08
CA TRP A 74 12.45 11.33 -1.41
C TRP A 74 11.96 12.61 -2.11
N TRP A 75 10.73 13.07 -1.82
CA TRP A 75 10.14 14.27 -2.43
C TRP A 75 10.91 15.55 -2.11
N ARG A 76 11.64 15.60 -0.98
CA ARG A 76 12.52 16.74 -0.63
C ARG A 76 13.64 16.95 -1.64
N GLN A 77 14.02 15.90 -2.38
CA GLN A 77 15.03 16.03 -3.44
C GLN A 77 14.51 16.80 -4.68
N LEU A 78 13.18 16.96 -4.79
CA LEU A 78 12.58 17.82 -5.83
C LEU A 78 12.75 19.30 -5.53
N GLY A 79 13.25 19.71 -4.35
CA GLY A 79 13.69 21.03 -4.02
C GLY A 79 12.61 22.11 -3.90
N SER A 80 11.34 21.71 -3.75
CA SER A 80 10.21 22.64 -3.56
C SER A 80 9.67 22.58 -2.13
N PRO A 81 9.96 23.59 -1.28
CA PRO A 81 9.43 23.66 0.09
C PRO A 81 7.89 23.70 0.14
N GLN A 82 7.25 24.26 -0.89
CA GLN A 82 5.79 24.28 -1.00
C GLN A 82 5.24 22.86 -1.23
N LEU A 83 5.90 22.04 -2.04
CA LEU A 83 5.55 20.63 -2.24
C LEU A 83 5.74 19.84 -0.95
N ASP A 84 6.85 20.05 -0.24
CA ASP A 84 7.13 19.37 1.03
C ASP A 84 6.01 19.64 2.04
N ALA A 85 5.64 20.92 2.23
CA ALA A 85 4.56 21.30 3.13
C ALA A 85 3.20 20.70 2.72
N LEU A 86 2.90 20.65 1.41
CA LEU A 86 1.64 20.08 0.91
C LEU A 86 1.59 18.56 1.09
N ILE A 87 2.70 17.85 0.91
CA ILE A 87 2.78 16.41 1.16
C ILE A 87 2.63 16.13 2.66
N ASP A 88 3.33 16.89 3.52
CA ASP A 88 3.22 16.73 4.97
C ASP A 88 1.76 16.95 5.43
N GLU A 89 1.08 17.97 4.90
CA GLU A 89 -0.34 18.21 5.14
C GLU A 89 -1.21 17.04 4.64
N ALA A 90 -0.99 16.58 3.41
CA ALA A 90 -1.74 15.47 2.84
C ALA A 90 -1.58 14.19 3.67
N LEU A 91 -0.37 13.89 4.14
CA LEU A 91 -0.10 12.74 5.00
C LEU A 91 -0.78 12.86 6.37
N ALA A 92 -0.96 14.08 6.89
CA ALA A 92 -1.63 14.32 8.16
C ALA A 92 -3.16 14.35 8.05
N ALA A 93 -3.72 14.91 6.97
CA ALA A 93 -5.15 15.23 6.84
C ALA A 93 -5.94 14.30 5.91
N SER A 94 -5.30 13.38 5.18
CA SER A 94 -5.97 12.51 4.19
C SER A 94 -7.00 11.57 4.83
N PRO A 95 -8.29 11.64 4.43
CA PRO A 95 -9.30 10.69 4.87
C PRO A 95 -9.00 9.24 4.50
N THR A 96 -8.32 9.01 3.37
CA THR A 96 -7.91 7.68 2.92
C THR A 96 -6.90 7.07 3.88
N LEU A 97 -5.91 7.84 4.34
CA LEU A 97 -4.95 7.39 5.35
C LEU A 97 -5.60 7.20 6.72
N ALA A 98 -6.52 8.08 7.12
CA ALA A 98 -7.29 7.91 8.35
C ALA A 98 -8.10 6.60 8.34
N SER A 99 -8.73 6.25 7.22
CA SER A 99 -9.41 4.97 7.02
C SER A 99 -8.46 3.77 7.12
N ALA A 100 -7.28 3.84 6.48
CA ALA A 100 -6.27 2.79 6.56
C ALA A 100 -5.73 2.61 7.99
N GLN A 101 -5.49 3.70 8.73
CA GLN A 101 -5.11 3.68 10.15
C GLN A 101 -6.19 3.05 11.04
N ALA A 102 -7.46 3.41 10.82
CA ALA A 102 -8.58 2.81 11.54
C ALA A 102 -8.69 1.30 11.27
N THR A 103 -8.48 0.87 10.02
CA THR A 103 -8.46 -0.55 9.61
C THR A 103 -7.30 -1.30 10.29
N LEU A 104 -6.12 -0.68 10.41
CA LEU A 104 -5.00 -1.26 11.16
C LEU A 104 -5.35 -1.41 12.66
N ARG A 105 -5.91 -0.37 13.30
CA ARG A 105 -6.34 -0.44 14.70
C ARG A 105 -7.39 -1.54 14.90
N GLN A 106 -8.36 -1.65 14.00
CA GLN A 106 -9.35 -2.73 14.04
C GLN A 106 -8.68 -4.11 14.02
N ALA A 107 -7.69 -4.33 13.15
CA ALA A 107 -6.96 -5.59 13.08
C ALA A 107 -6.17 -5.87 14.36
N GLN A 108 -5.54 -4.86 14.97
CA GLN A 108 -4.82 -4.95 16.24
C GLN A 108 -5.76 -5.33 17.39
N GLU A 109 -6.93 -4.68 17.49
CA GLU A 109 -7.92 -4.98 18.53
C GLU A 109 -8.52 -6.39 18.37
N LEU A 110 -8.79 -6.81 17.12
CA LEU A 110 -9.25 -8.19 16.85
C LEU A 110 -8.19 -9.23 17.21
N GLN A 111 -6.92 -8.95 16.92
CA GLN A 111 -5.79 -9.80 17.32
C GLN A 111 -5.70 -9.87 18.86
N GLY A 112 -5.80 -8.74 19.55
CA GLY A 112 -5.79 -8.67 21.02
C GLY A 112 -6.97 -9.43 21.65
N ALA A 113 -8.17 -9.26 21.13
CA ALA A 113 -9.38 -9.96 21.60
C ALA A 113 -9.26 -11.48 21.41
N GLN A 114 -8.74 -11.93 20.29
CA GLN A 114 -8.55 -13.37 20.05
C GLN A 114 -7.41 -13.93 20.91
N ALA A 115 -6.31 -13.17 21.10
CA ALA A 115 -5.24 -13.55 22.00
C ALA A 115 -5.76 -13.73 23.43
N ALA A 116 -6.57 -12.79 23.92
CA ALA A 116 -7.20 -12.90 25.23
C ALA A 116 -8.07 -14.16 25.33
N THR A 117 -8.87 -14.47 24.30
CA THR A 117 -9.76 -15.66 24.30
C THR A 117 -8.99 -16.98 24.27
N LEU A 118 -7.84 -17.05 23.60
CA LEU A 118 -7.07 -18.28 23.40
C LEU A 118 -6.00 -18.51 24.47
N GLN A 119 -5.48 -17.44 25.10
CA GLN A 119 -4.37 -17.50 26.06
C GLN A 119 -4.85 -17.44 27.52
N TRP A 120 -6.03 -16.86 27.78
CA TRP A 120 -6.55 -16.67 29.12
C TRP A 120 -7.83 -17.46 29.33
N PRO A 121 -8.10 -17.93 30.60
CA PRO A 121 -9.37 -18.50 30.94
C PRO A 121 -10.49 -17.47 30.80
N ARG A 122 -11.64 -17.92 30.30
CA ARG A 122 -12.87 -17.12 30.30
C ARG A 122 -13.69 -17.46 31.50
N ALA A 123 -14.16 -16.43 32.22
CA ALA A 123 -15.05 -16.57 33.35
C ALA A 123 -16.41 -15.91 33.08
N ASP A 124 -17.49 -16.65 33.26
CA ASP A 124 -18.86 -16.19 33.04
C ASP A 124 -19.70 -16.42 34.32
N LEU A 125 -20.54 -15.44 34.68
CA LEU A 125 -21.60 -15.61 35.67
C LEU A 125 -22.87 -16.06 34.92
N VAL A 126 -23.42 -17.18 35.32
CA VAL A 126 -24.64 -17.73 34.75
C VAL A 126 -25.73 -17.80 35.83
N LEU A 127 -26.83 -17.10 35.58
CA LEU A 127 -28.05 -17.19 36.38
C LEU A 127 -29.09 -17.93 35.56
N GLY A 128 -29.62 -19.02 36.07
CA GLY A 128 -30.60 -19.85 35.40
C GLY A 128 -31.82 -20.18 36.25
N SER A 129 -32.99 -20.20 35.64
CA SER A 129 -34.23 -20.74 36.20
C SER A 129 -34.79 -21.72 35.17
N GLN A 130 -34.90 -22.99 35.56
CA GLN A 130 -35.39 -24.06 34.71
C GLN A 130 -36.55 -24.77 35.42
N ARG A 131 -37.68 -24.94 34.71
CA ARG A 131 -38.78 -25.79 35.16
C ARG A 131 -38.81 -27.02 34.28
N GLN A 132 -38.74 -28.21 34.91
CA GLN A 132 -38.71 -29.48 34.20
C GLN A 132 -39.58 -30.53 34.89
N ARG A 133 -40.07 -31.49 34.09
CA ARG A 133 -40.75 -32.67 34.57
C ARG A 133 -39.89 -33.88 34.26
N THR A 134 -39.49 -34.62 35.26
CA THR A 134 -38.80 -35.89 35.08
C THR A 134 -39.82 -37.04 34.87
N SER A 135 -39.49 -37.93 33.94
CA SER A 135 -40.27 -39.15 33.75
C SER A 135 -39.58 -40.32 34.45
N PRO A 136 -40.23 -40.96 35.46
CA PRO A 136 -39.67 -42.15 36.07
C PRO A 136 -39.43 -43.30 35.09
N SER A 137 -40.25 -43.39 34.03
CA SER A 137 -40.09 -44.38 32.97
C SER A 137 -38.74 -44.26 32.21
N ALA A 138 -38.16 -43.06 32.14
CA ALA A 138 -36.80 -42.84 31.57
C ALA A 138 -35.70 -43.47 32.46
N GLN A 139 -36.00 -43.76 33.70
CA GLN A 139 -35.11 -44.42 34.65
C GLN A 139 -35.52 -45.88 34.95
N GLY A 140 -36.44 -46.44 34.18
CA GLY A 140 -36.93 -47.78 34.35
C GLY A 140 -37.84 -47.94 35.60
N GLN A 141 -38.35 -46.85 36.18
CA GLN A 141 -39.20 -46.84 37.39
C GLN A 141 -40.65 -46.57 37.00
N ALA A 142 -41.62 -47.20 37.72
CA ALA A 142 -43.04 -46.89 37.58
C ALA A 142 -43.42 -45.75 38.53
N GLY A 143 -44.27 -44.84 38.05
CA GLY A 143 -44.78 -43.74 38.90
C GLY A 143 -45.09 -42.46 38.11
N PRO A 144 -45.78 -41.49 38.77
CA PRO A 144 -46.07 -40.19 38.14
C PRO A 144 -44.79 -39.36 38.02
N GLY A 145 -44.64 -38.65 36.89
CA GLY A 145 -43.55 -37.71 36.68
C GLY A 145 -43.55 -36.57 37.71
N ARG A 146 -42.37 -36.18 38.16
CA ARG A 146 -42.20 -35.09 39.15
C ARG A 146 -41.85 -33.79 38.46
N GLU A 147 -42.61 -32.73 38.66
CA GLU A 147 -42.27 -31.38 38.23
C GLU A 147 -41.50 -30.65 39.32
N PHE A 148 -40.46 -29.97 38.94
CA PHE A 148 -39.72 -29.12 39.86
C PHE A 148 -39.09 -27.93 39.09
N SER A 149 -38.84 -26.86 39.81
CA SER A 149 -38.06 -25.72 39.32
C SER A 149 -36.65 -25.81 39.88
N LEU A 150 -35.65 -25.58 39.04
CA LEU A 150 -34.27 -25.53 39.46
C LEU A 150 -33.77 -24.09 39.24
N GLN A 151 -33.38 -23.46 40.35
CA GLN A 151 -32.72 -22.15 40.33
C GLN A 151 -31.22 -22.38 40.45
N SER A 152 -30.43 -21.68 39.63
CA SER A 152 -28.98 -21.79 39.63
C SER A 152 -28.31 -20.44 39.54
N ALA A 153 -27.21 -20.25 40.24
CA ALA A 153 -26.31 -19.11 40.14
C ALA A 153 -24.88 -19.67 40.22
N SER A 154 -24.12 -19.57 39.15
CA SER A 154 -22.78 -20.15 39.10
C SER A 154 -21.80 -19.28 38.31
N ILE A 155 -20.54 -19.27 38.75
CA ILE A 155 -19.40 -18.78 37.98
C ILE A 155 -18.76 -19.98 37.32
N GLY A 156 -18.69 -19.94 36.01
CA GLY A 156 -18.01 -20.93 35.18
C GLY A 156 -16.71 -20.37 34.61
N VAL A 157 -15.62 -21.13 34.66
CA VAL A 157 -14.33 -20.80 34.04
C VAL A 157 -14.03 -21.84 32.99
N GLN A 158 -13.62 -21.42 31.80
CA GLN A 158 -13.27 -22.32 30.69
C GLN A 158 -11.90 -21.95 30.13
N TYR A 159 -11.09 -22.95 29.78
CA TYR A 159 -9.78 -22.78 29.19
C TYR A 159 -9.47 -23.88 28.14
N PRO A 160 -9.24 -23.53 26.88
CA PRO A 160 -8.81 -24.47 25.86
C PRO A 160 -7.29 -24.68 25.93
N LEU A 161 -6.84 -25.91 26.21
CA LEU A 161 -5.43 -26.28 26.20
C LEU A 161 -4.94 -26.50 24.76
N ASP A 162 -3.84 -25.83 24.37
CA ASP A 162 -3.30 -25.91 23.01
C ASP A 162 -2.23 -27.00 22.89
N LEU A 163 -2.62 -28.25 22.83
CA LEU A 163 -1.69 -29.40 22.70
C LEU A 163 -1.05 -29.46 21.31
N ALA A 164 -1.83 -29.24 20.26
CA ALA A 164 -1.39 -29.35 18.87
C ALA A 164 -0.89 -28.02 18.29
N GLY A 165 -0.84 -26.94 19.06
CA GLY A 165 -0.41 -25.63 18.60
C GLY A 165 -1.42 -24.90 17.71
N GLY A 166 -2.70 -25.34 17.66
CA GLY A 166 -3.74 -24.74 16.83
C GLY A 166 -4.05 -23.30 17.23
N ASN A 167 -4.13 -23.01 18.54
CA ASN A 167 -4.32 -21.66 19.06
C ASN A 167 -3.14 -20.76 18.73
N ARG A 168 -1.91 -21.28 18.87
CA ARG A 168 -0.67 -20.58 18.52
C ARG A 168 -0.65 -20.21 17.04
N ARG A 169 -0.98 -21.16 16.15
CA ARG A 169 -1.09 -20.90 14.70
C ARG A 169 -2.19 -19.90 14.35
N ALA A 170 -3.34 -19.94 15.04
CA ALA A 170 -4.40 -18.96 14.85
C ALA A 170 -3.94 -17.53 15.22
N LEU A 171 -3.18 -17.38 16.30
CA LEU A 171 -2.60 -16.09 16.69
C LEU A 171 -1.52 -15.63 15.72
N GLU A 172 -0.69 -16.54 15.22
CA GLU A 172 0.29 -16.25 14.16
C GLU A 172 -0.39 -15.75 12.88
N ALA A 173 -1.48 -16.39 12.46
CA ALA A 173 -2.25 -15.94 11.29
C ALA A 173 -2.82 -14.53 11.49
N LEU A 174 -3.35 -14.22 12.66
CA LEU A 174 -3.89 -12.89 12.98
C LEU A 174 -2.78 -11.84 13.06
N ALA A 175 -1.64 -12.15 13.66
CA ALA A 175 -0.48 -11.27 13.71
C ALA A 175 0.00 -10.94 12.29
N ALA A 176 0.12 -11.95 11.42
CA ALA A 176 0.50 -11.76 10.02
C ALA A 176 -0.52 -10.90 9.25
N ARG A 177 -1.84 -11.04 9.51
CA ARG A 177 -2.87 -10.17 8.94
C ARG A 177 -2.77 -8.73 9.45
N THR A 178 -2.42 -8.53 10.71
CA THR A 178 -2.16 -7.19 11.28
C THR A 178 -0.95 -6.55 10.61
N GLU A 179 0.14 -7.30 10.41
CA GLU A 179 1.31 -6.83 9.66
C GLU A 179 0.97 -6.48 8.20
N HIS A 180 0.13 -7.30 7.55
CA HIS A 180 -0.38 -6.97 6.21
C HIS A 180 -1.06 -5.60 6.20
N ARG A 181 -1.93 -5.28 7.17
CA ARG A 181 -2.60 -3.97 7.28
C ARG A 181 -1.62 -2.84 7.54
N ARG A 182 -0.58 -3.09 8.34
CA ARG A 182 0.51 -2.12 8.57
C ARG A 182 1.23 -1.77 7.26
N TYR A 183 1.62 -2.77 6.49
CA TYR A 183 2.29 -2.54 5.21
C TYR A 183 1.37 -1.89 4.17
N GLN A 184 0.06 -2.20 4.18
CA GLN A 184 -0.90 -1.50 3.34
C GLN A 184 -1.00 -0.01 3.67
N LEU A 185 -0.94 0.36 4.95
CA LEU A 185 -0.90 1.77 5.36
C LEU A 185 0.35 2.47 4.83
N GLU A 186 1.52 1.83 4.93
CA GLU A 186 2.77 2.41 4.41
C GLU A 186 2.76 2.53 2.87
N ALA A 187 2.23 1.53 2.17
CA ALA A 187 2.02 1.62 0.73
C ALA A 187 1.09 2.78 0.35
N ALA A 188 0.01 3.00 1.11
CA ALA A 188 -0.92 4.11 0.90
C ALA A 188 -0.26 5.47 1.14
N ARG A 189 0.61 5.60 2.16
CA ARG A 189 1.40 6.82 2.43
C ARG A 189 2.32 7.16 1.27
N LEU A 190 3.09 6.18 0.80
CA LEU A 190 3.99 6.38 -0.35
C LEU A 190 3.22 6.72 -1.62
N GLY A 191 2.10 6.02 -1.86
CA GLY A 191 1.23 6.30 -3.01
C GLY A 191 0.61 7.70 -2.96
N LEU A 192 0.21 8.18 -1.79
CA LEU A 192 -0.31 9.53 -1.60
C LEU A 192 0.76 10.60 -1.89
N ALA A 193 1.96 10.45 -1.32
CA ALA A 193 3.08 11.38 -1.55
C ALA A 193 3.44 11.45 -3.05
N ALA A 194 3.52 10.30 -3.72
CA ALA A 194 3.80 10.24 -5.16
C ALA A 194 2.68 10.87 -6.00
N SER A 195 1.41 10.68 -5.61
CA SER A 195 0.28 11.29 -6.28
C SER A 195 0.29 12.81 -6.14
N VAL A 196 0.54 13.35 -4.94
CA VAL A 196 0.66 14.80 -4.71
C VAL A 196 1.80 15.38 -5.55
N ALA A 197 2.98 14.77 -5.53
CA ALA A 197 4.14 15.22 -6.32
C ALA A 197 3.84 15.21 -7.83
N SER A 198 3.27 14.13 -8.36
CA SER A 198 2.93 14.01 -9.78
C SER A 198 1.89 15.04 -10.23
N VAL A 199 0.87 15.32 -9.40
CA VAL A 199 -0.15 16.31 -9.72
C VAL A 199 0.41 17.74 -9.61
N ALA A 200 1.30 18.03 -8.62
CA ALA A 200 2.00 19.30 -8.52
C ALA A 200 2.90 19.57 -9.73
N ILE A 201 3.68 18.59 -10.19
CA ILE A 201 4.48 18.68 -11.42
C ILE A 201 3.58 18.87 -12.65
N THR A 202 2.43 18.17 -12.70
CA THR A 202 1.45 18.34 -13.78
C THR A 202 0.87 19.75 -13.79
N GLN A 203 0.56 20.32 -12.63
CA GLN A 203 0.10 21.70 -12.51
C GLN A 203 1.18 22.69 -13.02
N ALA A 204 2.44 22.50 -12.60
CA ALA A 204 3.56 23.32 -13.06
C ALA A 204 3.74 23.25 -14.59
N ARG A 205 3.61 22.06 -15.19
CA ARG A 205 3.60 21.88 -16.63
C ARG A 205 2.46 22.65 -17.30
N LEU A 206 1.25 22.53 -16.75
CA LEU A 206 0.07 23.24 -17.29
C LEU A 206 0.25 24.76 -17.21
N VAL A 207 0.83 25.30 -16.14
CA VAL A 207 1.14 26.74 -16.03
C VAL A 207 2.07 27.16 -17.18
N ALA A 208 3.20 26.47 -17.35
CA ALA A 208 4.18 26.81 -18.40
C ALA A 208 3.64 26.63 -19.82
N GLN A 209 2.79 25.63 -20.06
CA GLN A 209 2.13 25.44 -21.36
C GLN A 209 1.08 26.52 -21.61
N GLY A 210 0.36 26.98 -20.58
CA GLY A 210 -0.62 28.04 -20.70
C GLY A 210 0.02 29.38 -21.02
N GLU A 211 1.13 29.70 -20.39
CA GLU A 211 1.92 30.90 -20.71
C GLU A 211 2.38 30.89 -22.17
N ALA A 212 2.84 29.72 -22.66
CA ALA A 212 3.20 29.57 -24.06
C ALA A 212 2.01 29.76 -24.99
N LEU A 213 0.85 29.19 -24.67
CA LEU A 213 -0.38 29.33 -25.47
C LEU A 213 -0.89 30.79 -25.46
N GLN A 214 -0.84 31.48 -24.33
CA GLN A 214 -1.20 32.88 -24.23
C GLN A 214 -0.27 33.75 -25.08
N ALA A 215 1.04 33.51 -25.04
CA ALA A 215 2.01 34.20 -25.88
C ALA A 215 1.74 34.01 -27.38
N ILE A 216 1.26 32.81 -27.80
CA ILE A 216 0.78 32.58 -29.17
C ILE A 216 -0.38 33.51 -29.52
N VAL A 217 -1.40 33.51 -28.66
CA VAL A 217 -2.61 34.33 -28.87
C VAL A 217 -2.24 35.80 -28.99
N ASP A 218 -1.41 36.33 -28.07
CA ASP A 218 -1.00 37.74 -28.07
C ASP A 218 -0.19 38.08 -29.33
N ASN A 219 0.69 37.23 -29.75
CA ASN A 219 1.48 37.39 -30.99
C ASN A 219 0.56 37.42 -32.23
N LEU A 220 -0.36 36.45 -32.37
CA LEU A 220 -1.30 36.40 -33.49
C LEU A 220 -2.25 37.61 -33.52
N GLN A 221 -2.63 38.15 -32.34
CA GLN A 221 -3.43 39.38 -32.25
C GLN A 221 -2.66 40.58 -32.80
N GLN A 222 -1.40 40.75 -32.39
CA GLN A 222 -0.54 41.84 -32.88
C GLN A 222 -0.33 41.76 -34.38
N GLN A 223 -0.05 40.54 -34.88
CA GLN A 223 0.12 40.31 -36.31
C GLN A 223 -1.15 40.59 -37.11
N GLY A 224 -2.32 40.15 -36.58
CA GLY A 224 -3.61 40.44 -37.20
C GLY A 224 -3.92 41.95 -37.27
N ALA A 225 -3.46 42.72 -36.26
CA ALA A 225 -3.61 44.18 -36.26
C ALA A 225 -2.70 44.83 -37.34
N LEU A 226 -1.45 44.39 -37.41
CA LEU A 226 -0.51 44.86 -38.45
C LEU A 226 -0.96 44.51 -39.89
N ALA A 227 -1.46 43.29 -40.08
CA ALA A 227 -1.97 42.85 -41.38
C ALA A 227 -3.18 43.68 -41.83
N ARG A 228 -4.11 44.02 -40.96
CA ARG A 228 -5.25 44.90 -41.25
C ARG A 228 -4.79 46.29 -41.65
N GLU A 229 -3.79 46.87 -41.02
CA GLU A 229 -3.22 48.15 -41.38
C GLU A 229 -2.55 48.13 -42.76
N ARG A 230 -1.80 47.06 -43.04
CA ARG A 230 -1.20 46.86 -44.38
C ARG A 230 -2.22 46.71 -45.50
N VAL A 231 -3.33 46.02 -45.25
CA VAL A 231 -4.49 45.95 -46.19
C VAL A 231 -5.08 47.33 -46.41
N ARG A 232 -5.27 48.15 -45.34
CA ARG A 232 -5.78 49.52 -45.45
C ARG A 232 -4.88 50.41 -46.31
N LEU A 233 -3.55 50.18 -46.25
CA LEU A 233 -2.55 50.88 -47.06
C LEU A 233 -2.38 50.29 -48.48
N GLY A 234 -3.10 49.23 -48.84
CA GLY A 234 -2.99 48.55 -50.13
C GLY A 234 -1.71 47.68 -50.26
N GLN A 235 -1.05 47.33 -49.14
CA GLN A 235 0.23 46.63 -49.11
C GLN A 235 0.08 45.12 -48.82
N ALA A 236 -1.10 44.62 -48.55
CA ALA A 236 -1.39 43.22 -48.27
C ALA A 236 -2.77 42.81 -48.83
N SER A 237 -2.98 41.51 -49.02
CA SER A 237 -4.29 40.94 -49.39
C SER A 237 -5.21 40.78 -48.17
N PRO A 238 -6.54 40.96 -48.33
CA PRO A 238 -7.54 40.61 -47.33
C PRO A 238 -7.46 39.14 -46.85
N ASP A 239 -7.02 38.23 -47.73
CA ASP A 239 -6.84 36.80 -47.42
C ASP A 239 -5.79 36.55 -46.33
N GLU A 240 -4.78 37.42 -46.25
CA GLU A 240 -3.76 37.38 -45.19
C GLU A 240 -4.39 37.63 -43.80
N VAL A 241 -5.32 38.60 -43.71
CA VAL A 241 -6.06 38.89 -42.45
C VAL A 241 -6.94 37.73 -42.08
N LEU A 242 -7.64 37.10 -43.04
CA LEU A 242 -8.52 35.94 -42.76
C LEU A 242 -7.72 34.73 -42.29
N ALA A 243 -6.55 34.47 -42.91
CA ALA A 243 -5.68 33.38 -42.47
C ALA A 243 -5.18 33.56 -41.02
N LEU A 244 -4.74 34.78 -40.69
CA LEU A 244 -4.33 35.12 -39.31
C LEU A 244 -5.49 35.02 -38.31
N GLN A 245 -6.67 35.46 -38.71
CA GLN A 245 -7.86 35.34 -37.86
C GLN A 245 -8.22 33.90 -37.59
N ALA A 246 -8.16 33.02 -38.61
CA ALA A 246 -8.40 31.60 -38.43
C ALA A 246 -7.39 30.96 -37.45
N LEU A 247 -6.08 31.30 -37.58
CA LEU A 247 -5.04 30.82 -36.64
C LEU A 247 -5.26 31.35 -35.24
N LEU A 248 -5.65 32.62 -35.05
CA LEU A 248 -5.97 33.24 -33.78
C LEU A 248 -7.13 32.53 -33.09
N GLU A 249 -8.22 32.31 -33.79
CA GLU A 249 -9.40 31.62 -33.20
C GLU A 249 -9.08 30.16 -32.91
N GLN A 250 -8.27 29.49 -33.71
CA GLN A 250 -7.76 28.15 -33.42
C GLN A 250 -6.90 28.14 -32.13
N ALA A 251 -6.00 29.10 -31.94
CA ALA A 251 -5.21 29.20 -30.71
C ALA A 251 -6.09 29.50 -29.49
N ARG A 252 -7.03 30.46 -29.64
CA ARG A 252 -8.01 30.80 -28.59
C ARG A 252 -8.86 29.63 -28.15
N SER A 253 -9.24 28.73 -29.07
CA SER A 253 -10.05 27.56 -28.76
C SER A 253 -9.32 26.59 -27.80
N GLY A 254 -8.01 26.65 -27.69
CA GLY A 254 -7.20 25.88 -26.75
C GLY A 254 -7.27 26.39 -25.31
N LEU A 255 -7.48 27.71 -25.10
CA LEU A 255 -7.46 28.33 -23.76
C LEU A 255 -8.50 27.75 -22.80
N PRO A 256 -9.80 27.57 -23.16
CA PRO A 256 -10.80 26.99 -22.27
C PRO A 256 -10.44 25.56 -21.82
N GLN A 257 -9.90 24.76 -22.72
CA GLN A 257 -9.50 23.39 -22.42
C GLN A 257 -8.29 23.36 -21.46
N TRP A 258 -7.35 24.26 -21.67
CA TRP A 258 -6.21 24.42 -20.76
C TRP A 258 -6.65 24.89 -19.37
N HIS A 259 -7.48 25.92 -19.26
CA HIS A 259 -8.06 26.38 -17.98
C HIS A 259 -8.77 25.25 -17.24
N LYS A 260 -9.56 24.46 -17.97
CA LYS A 260 -10.25 23.30 -17.41
C LYS A 260 -9.25 22.30 -16.79
N GLN A 261 -8.17 21.95 -17.51
CA GLN A 261 -7.16 21.02 -17.00
C GLN A 261 -6.43 21.56 -15.75
N GLN A 262 -6.11 22.86 -15.76
CA GLN A 262 -5.50 23.53 -14.62
C GLN A 262 -6.40 23.48 -13.38
N GLN A 263 -7.70 23.78 -13.53
CA GLN A 263 -8.66 23.70 -12.44
C GLN A 263 -8.84 22.25 -11.95
N GLN A 264 -8.88 21.27 -12.85
CA GLN A 264 -8.96 19.86 -12.48
C GLN A 264 -7.73 19.40 -11.67
N ALA A 265 -6.53 19.84 -12.05
CA ALA A 265 -5.32 19.56 -11.28
C ALA A 265 -5.36 20.21 -9.87
N ALA A 266 -5.83 21.45 -9.77
CA ALA A 266 -6.02 22.12 -8.49
C ALA A 266 -7.07 21.42 -7.60
N HIS A 267 -8.21 20.99 -8.16
CA HIS A 267 -9.23 20.24 -7.44
C HIS A 267 -8.68 18.89 -6.93
N LEU A 268 -7.88 18.20 -7.75
CA LEU A 268 -7.26 16.94 -7.34
C LEU A 268 -6.25 17.14 -6.21
N LEU A 269 -5.39 18.19 -6.29
CA LEU A 269 -4.47 18.53 -5.20
C LEU A 269 -5.23 18.84 -3.90
N ALA A 270 -6.32 19.60 -3.96
CA ALA A 270 -7.15 19.87 -2.79
C ALA A 270 -7.67 18.57 -2.16
N THR A 271 -8.21 17.66 -2.98
CA THR A 271 -8.73 16.38 -2.52
C THR A 271 -7.64 15.51 -1.90
N LEU A 272 -6.44 15.45 -2.51
CA LEU A 272 -5.30 14.71 -1.97
C LEU A 272 -4.81 15.28 -0.63
N ALA A 273 -4.86 16.62 -0.49
CA ALA A 273 -4.55 17.31 0.77
C ALA A 273 -5.66 17.21 1.83
N GLY A 274 -6.77 16.51 1.55
CA GLY A 274 -7.90 16.37 2.47
C GLY A 274 -8.79 17.61 2.55
N ARG A 275 -8.70 18.53 1.58
CA ARG A 275 -9.50 19.77 1.50
C ARG A 275 -10.62 19.65 0.48
N ALA A 276 -11.75 20.32 0.71
CA ALA A 276 -12.78 20.43 -0.29
C ALA A 276 -12.33 21.34 -1.46
N PRO A 277 -12.59 20.97 -2.73
CA PRO A 277 -12.28 21.82 -3.87
C PRO A 277 -12.91 23.22 -3.73
N GLY A 278 -12.12 24.27 -3.99
CA GLY A 278 -12.58 25.67 -3.95
C GLY A 278 -12.60 26.35 -2.57
N THR A 279 -12.27 25.65 -1.48
CA THR A 279 -12.31 26.22 -0.12
C THR A 279 -11.02 26.89 0.35
N ALA A 280 -9.89 26.62 -0.26
CA ALA A 280 -8.61 27.20 0.13
C ALA A 280 -7.73 27.47 -1.09
N ALA A 281 -6.94 28.54 -1.04
CA ALA A 281 -5.85 28.76 -1.98
C ALA A 281 -4.79 27.67 -1.79
N LEU A 282 -4.58 26.86 -2.80
CA LEU A 282 -3.46 25.93 -2.89
C LEU A 282 -2.24 26.66 -3.48
N PRO A 283 -1.01 26.23 -3.17
CA PRO A 283 0.16 26.74 -3.85
C PRO A 283 0.02 26.55 -5.37
N ALA A 284 0.39 27.57 -6.13
CA ALA A 284 0.53 27.46 -7.58
C ALA A 284 1.96 27.03 -7.89
N PHE A 285 2.14 25.83 -8.44
CA PHE A 285 3.45 25.30 -8.77
C PHE A 285 3.91 25.76 -10.15
N THR A 286 5.21 26.12 -10.25
CA THR A 286 5.91 26.41 -11.51
C THR A 286 7.08 25.47 -11.70
N LEU A 287 7.49 25.18 -12.95
CA LEU A 287 8.62 24.26 -13.22
C LEU A 287 9.95 24.78 -12.67
N SER A 288 10.10 26.11 -12.50
CA SER A 288 11.31 26.74 -11.94
C SER A 288 11.52 26.47 -10.44
N GLU A 289 10.48 26.08 -9.72
CA GLU A 289 10.54 25.71 -8.30
C GLU A 289 11.08 24.30 -8.07
N PHE A 290 11.06 23.47 -9.10
CA PHE A 290 11.51 22.10 -8.99
C PHE A 290 12.98 21.95 -9.36
N ARG A 291 13.65 21.02 -8.68
CA ARG A 291 14.99 20.57 -9.00
C ARG A 291 14.94 19.11 -9.40
N LEU A 292 15.74 18.76 -10.41
CA LEU A 292 15.90 17.36 -10.77
C LEU A 292 16.84 16.69 -9.76
N PRO A 293 16.46 15.55 -9.15
CA PRO A 293 17.35 14.80 -8.26
C PRO A 293 18.66 14.44 -8.99
N GLU A 294 19.81 14.81 -8.39
CA GLU A 294 21.12 14.54 -9.00
C GLU A 294 21.50 13.06 -8.93
N VAL A 295 21.04 12.39 -7.87
CA VAL A 295 21.33 10.97 -7.60
C VAL A 295 20.05 10.17 -7.63
N LEU A 296 20.08 9.07 -8.39
CA LEU A 296 18.98 8.14 -8.54
C LEU A 296 19.31 6.76 -7.94
N PRO A 297 18.35 6.10 -7.31
CA PRO A 297 18.59 4.78 -6.75
C PRO A 297 18.76 3.73 -7.85
N ARG A 298 19.84 2.94 -7.76
CA ARG A 298 20.07 1.73 -8.53
C ARG A 298 19.97 0.54 -7.59
N THR A 299 18.77 -0.02 -7.44
CA THR A 299 18.51 -1.03 -6.43
C THR A 299 18.60 -2.44 -7.00
N ILE A 300 19.32 -3.33 -6.28
CA ILE A 300 19.42 -4.74 -6.63
C ILE A 300 18.07 -5.44 -6.39
N PRO A 301 17.62 -6.35 -7.26
CA PRO A 301 16.31 -7.00 -7.17
C PRO A 301 16.00 -7.66 -5.82
N SER A 302 17.00 -8.27 -5.18
CA SER A 302 16.83 -8.91 -3.86
C SER A 302 16.54 -7.92 -2.73
N GLU A 303 17.12 -6.72 -2.77
CA GLU A 303 16.84 -5.65 -1.82
C GLU A 303 15.48 -5.00 -2.05
N LEU A 304 15.09 -4.85 -3.32
CA LEU A 304 13.78 -4.33 -3.71
C LEU A 304 12.66 -5.12 -3.06
N VAL A 305 12.70 -6.45 -3.16
CA VAL A 305 11.71 -7.36 -2.56
C VAL A 305 11.61 -7.17 -1.04
N ARG A 306 12.69 -6.80 -0.37
CA ARG A 306 12.70 -6.57 1.08
C ARG A 306 12.18 -5.19 1.48
N ARG A 307 12.24 -4.19 0.59
CA ARG A 307 11.98 -2.79 0.92
C ARG A 307 10.58 -2.33 0.56
N ARG A 308 9.94 -2.89 -0.45
CA ARG A 308 8.60 -2.45 -0.90
C ARG A 308 7.49 -2.88 0.05
N PRO A 309 6.66 -1.93 0.52
CA PRO A 309 5.56 -2.26 1.44
C PRO A 309 4.51 -3.18 0.83
N ASP A 310 4.23 -3.09 -0.48
CA ASP A 310 3.27 -3.96 -1.18
C ASP A 310 3.75 -5.42 -1.23
N VAL A 311 5.05 -5.64 -1.44
CA VAL A 311 5.67 -6.97 -1.40
C VAL A 311 5.65 -7.53 0.03
N GLN A 312 5.96 -6.70 1.05
CA GLN A 312 5.87 -7.10 2.45
C GLN A 312 4.42 -7.43 2.86
N ALA A 313 3.44 -6.67 2.36
CA ALA A 313 2.03 -6.96 2.59
C ALA A 313 1.61 -8.32 1.99
N ALA A 314 2.05 -8.63 0.77
CA ALA A 314 1.78 -9.93 0.14
C ALA A 314 2.47 -11.08 0.89
N GLN A 315 3.72 -10.88 1.36
CA GLN A 315 4.44 -11.85 2.19
C GLN A 315 3.71 -12.13 3.51
N ALA A 316 3.20 -11.09 4.17
CA ALA A 316 2.44 -11.23 5.42
C ALA A 316 1.15 -12.06 5.19
N LEU A 317 0.46 -11.89 4.06
CA LEU A 317 -0.68 -12.74 3.69
C LEU A 317 -0.28 -14.20 3.43
N LEU A 318 0.86 -14.43 2.81
CA LEU A 318 1.39 -15.78 2.62
C LEU A 318 1.69 -16.44 3.97
N GLN A 319 2.30 -15.70 4.91
CA GLN A 319 2.53 -16.18 6.27
C GLN A 319 1.21 -16.49 6.99
N ALA A 320 0.19 -15.63 6.87
CA ALA A 320 -1.13 -15.87 7.43
C ALA A 320 -1.75 -17.17 6.88
N ALA A 321 -1.69 -17.39 5.57
CA ALA A 321 -2.21 -18.60 4.94
C ALA A 321 -1.45 -19.86 5.38
N SER A 322 -0.13 -19.77 5.60
CA SER A 322 0.68 -20.87 6.15
C SER A 322 0.24 -21.22 7.56
N ALA A 323 0.01 -20.22 8.41
CA ALA A 323 -0.48 -20.42 9.78
C ALA A 323 -1.91 -20.99 9.80
N ASP A 324 -2.81 -20.51 8.92
CA ASP A 324 -4.17 -21.05 8.76
C ASP A 324 -4.16 -22.54 8.32
N HIS A 325 -3.22 -22.92 7.46
CA HIS A 325 -3.02 -24.33 7.13
C HIS A 325 -2.60 -25.12 8.37
N GLY A 326 -1.71 -24.57 9.21
CA GLY A 326 -1.36 -25.14 10.50
C GLY A 326 -2.56 -25.32 11.44
N VAL A 327 -3.47 -24.34 11.49
CA VAL A 327 -4.74 -24.45 12.24
C VAL A 327 -5.60 -25.62 11.74
N ALA A 328 -5.74 -25.76 10.41
CA ALA A 328 -6.52 -26.85 9.81
C ALA A 328 -5.90 -28.24 10.08
N VAL A 329 -4.57 -28.32 10.13
CA VAL A 329 -3.85 -29.53 10.53
C VAL A 329 -4.08 -29.84 12.01
N ALA A 330 -4.00 -28.82 12.91
CA ALA A 330 -4.18 -28.98 14.35
C ALA A 330 -5.58 -29.53 14.71
N ARG A 331 -6.61 -29.23 13.92
CA ARG A 331 -7.98 -29.77 14.12
C ARG A 331 -8.11 -31.28 13.96
N LEU A 332 -7.10 -31.93 13.36
CA LEU A 332 -7.05 -33.40 13.25
C LEU A 332 -6.58 -34.10 14.54
N TYR A 333 -6.00 -33.34 15.47
CA TYR A 333 -5.44 -33.85 16.71
C TYR A 333 -6.41 -33.72 17.88
N PRO A 334 -6.15 -34.46 19.01
CA PRO A 334 -6.95 -34.32 20.22
C PRO A 334 -6.97 -32.89 20.77
N GLN A 335 -8.14 -32.46 21.20
CA GLN A 335 -8.34 -31.16 21.84
C GLN A 335 -8.71 -31.34 23.31
N ILE A 336 -8.09 -30.62 24.21
CA ILE A 336 -8.41 -30.61 25.63
C ILE A 336 -9.05 -29.28 26.00
N ARG A 337 -10.19 -29.39 26.70
CA ARG A 337 -10.86 -28.26 27.31
C ARG A 337 -10.96 -28.49 28.83
N LEU A 338 -10.48 -27.53 29.60
CA LEU A 338 -10.65 -27.47 31.01
C LEU A 338 -11.85 -26.58 31.34
N SER A 339 -12.72 -27.01 32.24
CA SER A 339 -13.80 -26.19 32.78
C SER A 339 -13.93 -26.41 34.29
N ALA A 340 -14.12 -25.30 35.01
CA ALA A 340 -14.40 -25.28 36.41
C ALA A 340 -15.69 -24.49 36.66
N SER A 341 -16.51 -24.93 37.59
CA SER A 341 -17.70 -24.19 38.00
C SER A 341 -17.83 -24.18 39.50
N LEU A 342 -18.26 -23.06 40.06
CA LEU A 342 -18.60 -22.87 41.46
C LEU A 342 -19.90 -22.09 41.51
N GLY A 343 -20.88 -22.59 42.26
CA GLY A 343 -22.18 -21.94 42.30
C GLY A 343 -23.09 -22.46 43.38
N ARG A 344 -24.36 -22.14 43.19
CA ARG A 344 -25.47 -22.59 44.05
C ARG A 344 -26.63 -23.08 43.20
N GLN A 345 -27.28 -24.12 43.64
CA GLN A 345 -28.48 -24.66 43.00
C GLN A 345 -29.52 -25.03 44.06
N ALA A 346 -30.78 -24.69 43.80
CA ALA A 346 -31.89 -25.01 44.74
C ALA A 346 -33.21 -25.10 43.96
N LEU A 347 -34.20 -25.75 44.57
CA LEU A 347 -35.55 -25.87 44.01
C LEU A 347 -36.41 -24.61 44.17
N SER A 348 -35.96 -23.64 44.96
CA SER A 348 -36.61 -22.34 45.12
C SER A 348 -35.57 -21.23 45.28
N THR A 349 -35.97 -20.01 44.99
CA THR A 349 -35.09 -18.82 45.12
C THR A 349 -34.67 -18.57 46.57
N GLY A 350 -35.56 -18.84 47.55
CA GLY A 350 -35.26 -18.70 48.98
C GLY A 350 -34.22 -19.71 49.46
N ALA A 351 -34.23 -20.95 48.95
CA ALA A 351 -33.28 -21.99 49.32
C ALA A 351 -31.91 -21.82 48.61
N LEU A 352 -31.82 -20.99 47.58
CA LEU A 352 -30.59 -20.79 46.79
C LEU A 352 -29.43 -20.24 47.64
N PHE A 353 -29.73 -19.44 48.63
CA PHE A 353 -28.75 -18.86 49.55
C PHE A 353 -28.53 -19.64 50.85
N GLY A 354 -29.18 -20.80 50.98
CA GLY A 354 -28.97 -21.71 52.11
C GLY A 354 -27.61 -22.44 52.06
N GLY A 355 -27.16 -22.92 53.20
CA GLY A 355 -25.83 -23.57 53.35
C GLY A 355 -25.65 -24.84 52.51
N GLU A 356 -26.71 -25.56 52.18
CA GLU A 356 -26.69 -26.83 51.44
C GLU A 356 -26.85 -26.68 49.91
N SER A 357 -26.94 -25.45 49.42
CA SER A 357 -27.13 -25.18 47.96
C SER A 357 -25.83 -25.11 47.18
N ALA A 358 -24.64 -25.14 47.80
CA ALA A 358 -23.35 -25.00 47.16
C ALA A 358 -23.02 -26.19 46.25
N VAL A 359 -22.62 -25.91 45.02
CA VAL A 359 -22.19 -26.90 44.02
C VAL A 359 -20.89 -26.44 43.37
N TRP A 360 -20.03 -27.40 43.08
CA TRP A 360 -18.81 -27.14 42.30
C TRP A 360 -18.50 -28.30 41.38
N GLY A 361 -17.76 -28.03 40.31
CA GLY A 361 -17.31 -29.06 39.38
C GLY A 361 -16.01 -28.66 38.74
N LEU A 362 -15.14 -29.64 38.48
CA LEU A 362 -13.93 -29.50 37.68
C LEU A 362 -13.95 -30.62 36.64
N VAL A 363 -13.89 -30.24 35.36
CA VAL A 363 -13.95 -31.17 34.24
C VAL A 363 -12.78 -30.92 33.30
N ALA A 364 -12.04 -31.98 32.99
CA ALA A 364 -11.08 -32.01 31.90
C ALA A 364 -11.66 -32.92 30.82
N GLN A 365 -11.94 -32.35 29.64
CA GLN A 365 -12.53 -33.08 28.52
C GLN A 365 -11.52 -33.16 27.35
N LEU A 366 -11.18 -34.40 26.95
CA LEU A 366 -10.41 -34.65 25.74
C LEU A 366 -11.39 -35.09 24.64
N THR A 367 -11.34 -34.41 23.52
CA THR A 367 -12.14 -34.73 22.33
C THR A 367 -11.23 -35.03 21.16
N GLN A 368 -11.34 -36.22 20.58
CA GLN A 368 -10.64 -36.64 19.35
C GLN A 368 -11.68 -37.00 18.29
N PRO A 369 -11.68 -36.33 17.12
CA PRO A 369 -12.51 -36.74 16.00
C PRO A 369 -12.04 -38.10 15.48
N LEU A 370 -12.89 -39.12 15.58
CA LEU A 370 -12.61 -40.47 15.03
C LEU A 370 -13.07 -40.62 13.58
N PHE A 371 -14.21 -40.00 13.27
CA PHE A 371 -14.76 -39.98 11.90
C PHE A 371 -15.40 -38.59 11.66
N ASN A 372 -14.73 -37.77 10.86
CA ASN A 372 -15.27 -36.51 10.38
C ASN A 372 -14.72 -36.26 8.96
N PRO A 373 -15.49 -36.57 7.91
CA PRO A 373 -15.02 -36.43 6.52
C PRO A 373 -14.80 -34.98 6.08
N ALA A 374 -15.29 -33.98 6.85
CA ALA A 374 -15.05 -32.58 6.56
C ALA A 374 -13.59 -32.14 6.86
N LEU A 375 -12.96 -32.67 7.91
CA LEU A 375 -11.63 -32.24 8.32
C LEU A 375 -10.52 -32.44 7.26
N PRO A 376 -10.43 -33.58 6.56
CA PRO A 376 -9.51 -33.74 5.44
C PRO A 376 -9.79 -32.77 4.28
N ALA A 377 -11.06 -32.44 4.03
CA ALA A 377 -11.44 -31.46 3.02
C ALA A 377 -11.04 -30.04 3.43
N GLU A 378 -11.27 -29.63 4.69
CA GLU A 378 -10.83 -28.34 5.25
C GLU A 378 -9.31 -28.18 5.18
N ARG A 379 -8.54 -29.24 5.49
CA ARG A 379 -7.09 -29.22 5.33
C ARG A 379 -6.66 -29.01 3.88
N ARG A 380 -7.31 -29.72 2.92
CA ARG A 380 -7.01 -29.53 1.48
C ARG A 380 -7.38 -28.13 1.02
N ALA A 381 -8.49 -27.56 1.49
CA ALA A 381 -8.90 -26.19 1.19
C ALA A 381 -7.88 -25.17 1.73
N ALA A 382 -7.41 -25.35 2.97
CA ALA A 382 -6.38 -24.49 3.55
C ALA A 382 -5.03 -24.60 2.79
N LEU A 383 -4.65 -25.80 2.34
CA LEU A 383 -3.46 -25.97 1.50
C LEU A 383 -3.63 -25.28 0.13
N ALA A 384 -4.79 -25.38 -0.49
CA ALA A 384 -5.07 -24.67 -1.74
C ALA A 384 -5.02 -23.13 -1.54
N ALA A 385 -5.53 -22.63 -0.42
CA ALA A 385 -5.42 -21.21 -0.06
C ALA A 385 -3.96 -20.77 0.14
N LEU A 386 -3.13 -21.60 0.76
CA LEU A 386 -1.69 -21.36 0.88
C LEU A 386 -1.00 -21.29 -0.49
N ASN A 387 -1.32 -22.22 -1.40
CA ASN A 387 -0.77 -22.21 -2.76
C ASN A 387 -1.23 -20.98 -3.54
N ALA A 388 -2.47 -20.54 -3.39
CA ALA A 388 -2.98 -19.31 -3.99
C ALA A 388 -2.26 -18.08 -3.44
N ALA A 389 -2.03 -18.00 -2.13
CA ALA A 389 -1.27 -16.91 -1.51
C ALA A 389 0.20 -16.88 -1.99
N ALA A 390 0.83 -18.06 -2.19
CA ALA A 390 2.18 -18.17 -2.74
C ALA A 390 2.27 -17.66 -4.18
N ALA A 391 1.30 -18.05 -5.03
CA ALA A 391 1.21 -17.57 -6.41
C ALA A 391 0.98 -16.04 -6.46
N ASN A 392 0.10 -15.52 -5.59
CA ASN A 392 -0.13 -14.08 -5.49
C ASN A 392 1.14 -13.32 -5.05
N TYR A 393 1.86 -13.84 -4.06
CA TYR A 393 3.15 -13.25 -3.66
C TYR A 393 4.13 -13.19 -4.84
N GLN A 394 4.26 -14.27 -5.61
CA GLN A 394 5.13 -14.30 -6.80
C GLN A 394 4.68 -13.27 -7.84
N ALA A 395 3.38 -13.14 -8.10
CA ALA A 395 2.85 -12.13 -9.03
C ALA A 395 3.20 -10.70 -8.58
N VAL A 396 3.02 -10.38 -7.29
CA VAL A 396 3.37 -9.06 -6.73
C VAL A 396 4.88 -8.79 -6.84
N VAL A 397 5.73 -9.79 -6.59
CA VAL A 397 7.19 -9.65 -6.76
C VAL A 397 7.55 -9.37 -8.20
N LEU A 398 7.00 -10.11 -9.16
CA LEU A 398 7.27 -9.90 -10.59
C LEU A 398 6.78 -8.52 -11.07
N ASP A 399 5.62 -8.08 -10.62
CA ASP A 399 5.09 -6.74 -10.94
C ASP A 399 5.96 -5.63 -10.34
N ALA A 400 6.44 -5.81 -9.11
CA ALA A 400 7.38 -4.90 -8.47
C ALA A 400 8.70 -4.77 -9.26
N LEU A 401 9.27 -5.90 -9.70
CA LEU A 401 10.49 -5.94 -10.51
C LEU A 401 10.28 -5.26 -11.87
N ARG A 402 9.15 -5.55 -12.54
CA ARG A 402 8.75 -4.89 -13.78
C ARG A 402 8.64 -3.38 -13.59
N GLY A 403 7.92 -2.92 -12.55
CA GLY A 403 7.71 -1.50 -12.29
C GLY A 403 9.02 -0.72 -12.10
N VAL A 404 10.02 -1.32 -11.42
CA VAL A 404 11.35 -0.67 -11.28
C VAL A 404 12.12 -0.67 -12.60
N ALA A 405 12.10 -1.78 -13.34
CA ALA A 405 12.76 -1.86 -14.65
C ALA A 405 12.18 -0.81 -15.62
N ASP A 406 10.85 -0.71 -15.69
CA ASP A 406 10.13 0.26 -16.51
C ASP A 406 10.49 1.70 -16.10
N ALA A 407 10.49 2.02 -14.79
CA ALA A 407 10.83 3.35 -14.28
C ALA A 407 12.30 3.74 -14.60
N MET A 408 13.24 2.81 -14.47
CA MET A 408 14.64 3.06 -14.86
C MET A 408 14.78 3.37 -16.36
N ARG A 409 14.08 2.63 -17.22
CA ARG A 409 14.07 2.87 -18.67
C ARG A 409 13.36 4.17 -19.05
N ALA A 410 12.30 4.53 -18.35
CA ALA A 410 11.62 5.81 -18.54
C ALA A 410 12.58 6.98 -18.26
N VAL A 411 13.28 6.98 -17.12
CA VAL A 411 14.26 8.03 -16.80
C VAL A 411 15.39 8.14 -17.83
N GLU A 412 15.92 7.00 -18.34
CA GLU A 412 16.92 7.02 -19.41
C GLU A 412 16.35 7.60 -20.72
N GLY A 413 15.18 7.14 -21.12
CA GLY A 413 14.49 7.57 -22.35
C GLY A 413 14.14 9.06 -22.30
N ASP A 414 13.62 9.54 -21.17
CA ASP A 414 13.27 10.95 -20.96
C ASP A 414 14.48 11.86 -21.05
N ALA A 415 15.63 11.45 -20.52
CA ALA A 415 16.86 12.22 -20.61
C ALA A 415 17.32 12.37 -22.08
N GLN A 416 17.21 11.32 -22.88
CA GLN A 416 17.53 11.33 -24.31
C GLN A 416 16.52 12.17 -25.11
N ALA A 417 15.23 12.03 -24.81
CA ALA A 417 14.15 12.79 -25.44
C ALA A 417 14.29 14.28 -25.14
N LEU A 418 14.55 14.65 -23.88
CA LEU A 418 14.78 16.04 -23.47
C LEU A 418 15.97 16.66 -24.21
N ALA A 419 17.08 15.92 -24.36
CA ALA A 419 18.24 16.39 -25.10
C ALA A 419 17.93 16.64 -26.58
N ALA A 420 17.12 15.78 -27.20
CA ALA A 420 16.69 15.97 -28.60
C ALA A 420 15.73 17.17 -28.73
N LEU A 421 14.76 17.31 -27.81
CA LEU A 421 13.80 18.41 -27.84
C LEU A 421 14.44 19.77 -27.51
N ALA A 422 15.46 19.82 -26.65
CA ALA A 422 16.24 21.02 -26.40
C ALA A 422 16.99 21.49 -27.69
N ARG A 423 17.57 20.55 -28.46
CA ARG A 423 18.18 20.87 -29.73
C ARG A 423 17.14 21.31 -30.77
N SER A 424 15.98 20.71 -30.79
CA SER A 424 14.86 21.08 -31.65
C SER A 424 14.37 22.51 -31.37
N ASP A 425 14.18 22.85 -30.09
CA ASP A 425 13.78 24.19 -29.65
C ASP A 425 14.82 25.24 -30.04
N ALA A 426 16.11 24.97 -29.84
CA ALA A 426 17.21 25.87 -30.25
C ALA A 426 17.25 26.06 -31.76
N ALA A 427 17.06 24.99 -32.57
CA ALA A 427 17.02 25.07 -34.01
C ALA A 427 15.80 25.86 -34.51
N ALA A 428 14.62 25.66 -33.90
CA ALA A 428 13.42 26.39 -34.26
C ALA A 428 13.58 27.90 -33.94
N GLN A 429 14.16 28.26 -32.78
CA GLN A 429 14.46 29.66 -32.45
C GLN A 429 15.46 30.31 -33.43
N ALA A 430 16.53 29.61 -33.79
CA ALA A 430 17.49 30.10 -34.79
C ALA A 430 16.84 30.26 -36.16
N SER A 431 15.95 29.35 -36.57
CA SER A 431 15.17 29.46 -37.80
C SER A 431 14.25 30.68 -37.78
N LEU A 432 13.54 30.90 -36.66
CA LEU A 432 12.70 32.10 -36.53
C LEU A 432 13.50 33.39 -36.65
N GLN A 433 14.61 33.51 -35.93
CA GLN A 433 15.48 34.70 -36.03
C GLN A 433 15.99 34.94 -37.46
N SER A 434 16.31 33.86 -38.20
CA SER A 434 16.70 33.98 -39.62
C SER A 434 15.53 34.47 -40.49
N MET A 435 14.34 33.92 -40.25
CA MET A 435 13.12 34.24 -40.99
C MET A 435 12.67 35.69 -40.73
N GLU A 436 12.77 36.18 -39.48
CA GLU A 436 12.51 37.58 -39.13
C GLU A 436 13.41 38.55 -39.88
N ARG A 437 14.70 38.25 -39.95
CA ARG A 437 15.66 39.05 -40.72
C ARG A 437 15.37 39.04 -42.22
N GLN A 438 15.04 37.88 -42.80
CA GLN A 438 14.71 37.73 -44.22
C GLN A 438 13.41 38.47 -44.57
N HIS A 439 12.42 38.39 -43.69
CA HIS A 439 11.15 39.13 -43.87
C HIS A 439 11.35 40.65 -43.80
N ALA A 440 12.16 41.12 -42.85
CA ALA A 440 12.52 42.55 -42.77
C ALA A 440 13.24 43.07 -44.06
N LEU A 441 14.00 42.24 -44.71
CA LEU A 441 14.68 42.54 -46.00
C LEU A 441 13.76 42.26 -47.21
N GLY A 442 12.52 41.85 -47.04
CA GLY A 442 11.59 41.55 -48.12
C GLY A 442 11.89 40.25 -48.89
N SER A 443 12.82 39.42 -48.44
CA SER A 443 13.22 38.16 -49.10
C SER A 443 12.43 36.95 -48.59
N ALA A 444 11.65 37.06 -47.54
CA ALA A 444 10.75 36.03 -47.06
C ALA A 444 9.32 36.52 -46.99
N SER A 445 8.37 35.65 -47.33
CA SER A 445 6.94 35.96 -47.20
C SER A 445 6.49 35.97 -45.73
N TYR A 446 5.44 36.70 -45.46
CA TYR A 446 4.84 36.73 -44.11
C TYR A 446 4.35 35.33 -43.67
N VAL A 447 3.82 34.52 -44.58
CA VAL A 447 3.42 33.11 -44.32
C VAL A 447 4.59 32.28 -43.81
N GLN A 448 5.79 32.44 -44.41
CA GLN A 448 7.00 31.73 -43.95
C GLN A 448 7.38 32.13 -42.53
N LEU A 449 7.26 33.41 -42.17
CA LEU A 449 7.47 33.90 -40.81
C LEU A 449 6.51 33.27 -39.81
N LEU A 450 5.22 33.21 -40.18
CA LEU A 450 4.19 32.57 -39.34
C LEU A 450 4.48 31.10 -39.09
N VAL A 451 4.87 30.35 -40.11
CA VAL A 451 5.25 28.93 -39.99
C VAL A 451 6.44 28.77 -39.02
N ALA A 452 7.46 29.64 -39.12
CA ALA A 452 8.61 29.58 -38.22
C ALA A 452 8.23 29.88 -36.77
N GLN A 453 7.33 30.86 -36.52
CA GLN A 453 6.81 31.16 -35.22
C GLN A 453 6.03 29.99 -34.64
N GLN A 454 5.12 29.37 -35.41
CA GLN A 454 4.37 28.20 -34.99
C GLN A 454 5.30 27.04 -34.63
N GLN A 455 6.40 26.83 -35.38
CA GLN A 455 7.40 25.79 -35.08
C GLN A 455 8.08 26.04 -33.73
N VAL A 456 8.48 27.26 -33.40
CA VAL A 456 9.06 27.60 -32.08
C VAL A 456 8.10 27.30 -30.94
N LEU A 457 6.83 27.68 -31.08
CA LEU A 457 5.82 27.49 -30.06
C LEU A 457 5.55 26.01 -29.81
N GLN A 458 5.48 25.20 -30.89
CA GLN A 458 5.33 23.76 -30.80
C GLN A 458 6.56 23.09 -30.15
N ALA A 459 7.79 23.50 -30.56
CA ALA A 459 9.03 22.99 -29.97
C ALA A 459 9.12 23.33 -28.48
N ARG A 460 8.77 24.56 -28.09
CA ARG A 460 8.75 25.03 -26.70
C ARG A 460 7.74 24.24 -25.85
N SER A 461 6.53 24.04 -26.36
CA SER A 461 5.50 23.24 -25.65
C SER A 461 5.97 21.79 -25.42
N SER A 462 6.61 21.19 -26.45
CA SER A 462 7.17 19.84 -26.33
C SER A 462 8.33 19.77 -25.33
N LEU A 463 9.20 20.78 -25.32
CA LEU A 463 10.31 20.86 -24.37
C LEU A 463 9.80 20.95 -22.91
N VAL A 464 8.82 21.82 -22.65
CA VAL A 464 8.18 21.96 -21.33
C VAL A 464 7.53 20.64 -20.88
N ALA A 465 6.86 19.95 -21.79
CA ALA A 465 6.27 18.64 -21.49
C ALA A 465 7.35 17.61 -21.11
N ALA A 466 8.47 17.55 -21.85
CA ALA A 466 9.57 16.64 -21.54
C ALA A 466 10.29 16.97 -20.21
N GLN A 467 10.44 18.25 -19.88
CA GLN A 467 10.97 18.69 -18.59
C GLN A 467 10.11 18.18 -17.42
N ALA A 468 8.80 18.35 -17.52
CA ALA A 468 7.87 17.87 -16.49
C ALA A 468 7.82 16.33 -16.44
N GLN A 469 7.86 15.64 -17.59
CA GLN A 469 7.87 14.17 -17.66
C GLN A 469 9.09 13.63 -16.92
N ARG A 470 10.26 14.17 -17.14
CA ARG A 470 11.50 13.74 -16.49
C ARG A 470 11.46 13.89 -14.97
N LEU A 471 10.84 14.97 -14.44
CA LEU A 471 10.59 15.12 -13.00
C LEU A 471 9.64 14.04 -12.49
N THR A 472 8.55 13.81 -13.23
CA THR A 472 7.54 12.81 -12.86
C THR A 472 8.13 11.42 -12.79
N ASP A 473 8.88 10.99 -13.82
CA ASP A 473 9.46 9.65 -13.89
C ASP A 473 10.60 9.47 -12.89
N SER A 474 11.35 10.54 -12.56
CA SER A 474 12.27 10.52 -11.43
C SER A 474 11.55 10.30 -10.10
N ALA A 475 10.41 10.96 -9.86
CA ALA A 475 9.60 10.76 -8.66
C ALA A 475 8.99 9.34 -8.60
N LEU A 476 8.49 8.83 -9.73
CA LEU A 476 7.94 7.48 -9.84
C LEU A 476 9.01 6.39 -9.63
N LEU A 477 10.25 6.64 -10.02
CA LEU A 477 11.36 5.72 -9.72
C LEU A 477 11.58 5.58 -8.21
N PHE A 478 11.59 6.69 -7.44
CA PHE A 478 11.69 6.63 -5.99
C PHE A 478 10.53 5.84 -5.36
N GLN A 479 9.31 6.05 -5.84
CA GLN A 479 8.15 5.26 -5.42
C GLN A 479 8.31 3.78 -5.78
N ALA A 480 8.76 3.48 -7.00
CA ALA A 480 8.93 2.10 -7.48
C ALA A 480 9.95 1.30 -6.68
N VAL A 481 11.02 1.94 -6.19
CA VAL A 481 12.01 1.28 -5.30
C VAL A 481 11.58 1.26 -3.84
N GLY A 482 10.44 1.86 -3.48
CA GLY A 482 9.93 1.90 -2.11
C GLY A 482 10.69 2.88 -1.22
N ALA A 483 11.18 4.00 -1.75
CA ALA A 483 11.86 5.03 -0.97
C ALA A 483 10.85 5.83 -0.12
N GLY A 484 11.29 6.31 1.06
CA GLY A 484 10.53 7.25 1.90
C GLY A 484 9.76 6.63 3.07
N TRP A 485 10.09 5.39 3.50
CA TRP A 485 9.54 4.81 4.71
C TRP A 485 10.64 4.18 5.60
N GLU A 486 10.51 4.35 6.92
CA GLU A 486 11.55 3.97 7.90
C GLU A 486 11.81 2.46 8.01
N GLY A 487 10.83 1.62 7.68
CA GLY A 487 10.98 0.16 7.70
C GLY A 487 11.99 -0.38 6.68
N ALA A 488 12.35 0.41 5.67
CA ALA A 488 13.38 0.07 4.71
C ALA A 488 14.80 0.08 5.34
N ALA A 489 15.04 0.87 6.36
CA ALA A 489 16.33 0.98 7.05
C ALA A 489 16.55 -0.13 8.09
N SER A 490 15.49 -0.62 8.74
CA SER A 490 15.57 -1.60 9.85
C SER A 490 15.88 -3.04 9.39
N VAL A 491 15.64 -3.37 8.12
CA VAL A 491 15.89 -4.71 7.58
C VAL A 491 17.40 -4.99 7.38
N ALA A 492 18.20 -3.95 7.19
CA ALA A 492 19.65 -4.09 7.00
C ALA A 492 20.43 -4.48 8.28
N THR A 493 19.83 -4.31 9.47
CA THR A 493 20.50 -4.55 10.76
C THR A 493 20.21 -5.92 11.38
N LEU A 494 19.30 -6.73 10.82
CA LEU A 494 18.90 -8.02 11.36
C LEU A 494 19.63 -9.22 10.75
N ASP A 495 20.35 -9.05 9.64
CA ASP A 495 21.14 -10.12 8.99
C ASP A 495 22.60 -10.22 9.51
N GLY A 496 22.95 -9.49 10.56
CA GLY A 496 24.30 -9.46 11.17
C GLY A 496 24.42 -10.19 12.52
N ARG A 497 23.46 -11.09 12.89
CA ARG A 497 23.60 -11.95 14.08
C ARG A 497 23.24 -13.39 13.80
#